data_5c99aa70a12c06ddf77fd927a291c523
#
_entry.id   5c99aa70a12c06ddf77fd927a291c523
#
_cell.length_a   1.000
_cell.length_b   1.000
_cell.length_c   1.000
_cell.angle_alpha   90.00
_cell.angle_beta   90.00
_cell.angle_gamma   90.00
#
_symmetry.space_group_name_H-M   'P 1'
#
loop_
_entity.id
_entity.type
_entity.pdbx_description
1 polymer ?
#
loop_
_entity_poly.entity_id
_entity_poly.type
_entity_poly.pdbx_seq_one_letter_code
_entity_poly.pdbx_strand_id
1 'polypeptide(L)'
;PTKIRHGLSSFNGVGRRFERIGRFGCPSAPGEFSLVDDYGHHPSEVRVTIEAIRVGWPNRRLLMIYQPHRYTRTLELFDQFVEVLSRVDLLILLDVYPAGEKRIEGATGSDLARSLTLRNDV
;
A
#
# COMPACT_ATOMS: atom_id res chain seq x y z
N PRO A 1 15.48 25.46 -22.81
CA PRO A 1 15.67 24.00 -22.74
C PRO A 1 16.60 23.55 -21.60
N THR A 2 17.75 24.23 -21.36
CA THR A 2 18.76 23.83 -20.38
C THR A 2 18.26 23.86 -18.93
N LYS A 3 17.50 24.88 -18.54
CA LYS A 3 16.90 24.99 -17.20
C LYS A 3 15.85 23.92 -16.95
N ILE A 4 15.05 23.55 -17.96
CA ILE A 4 14.06 22.47 -17.86
C ILE A 4 14.75 21.12 -17.69
N ARG A 5 15.78 20.83 -18.49
CA ARG A 5 16.58 19.60 -18.35
C ARG A 5 17.24 19.50 -16.99
N HIS A 6 17.80 20.59 -16.49
CA HIS A 6 18.41 20.64 -15.16
C HIS A 6 17.36 20.40 -14.06
N GLY A 7 16.20 21.06 -14.13
CA GLY A 7 15.10 20.84 -13.18
C GLY A 7 14.60 19.40 -13.17
N LEU A 8 14.46 18.77 -14.36
CA LEU A 8 14.06 17.36 -14.47
C LEU A 8 15.13 16.40 -13.93
N SER A 9 16.41 16.67 -14.21
CA SER A 9 17.51 15.81 -13.76
C SER A 9 17.77 15.91 -12.25
N SER A 10 17.42 17.03 -11.62
CA SER A 10 17.54 17.24 -10.18
C SER A 10 16.24 16.93 -9.40
N PHE A 11 15.18 16.51 -10.08
CA PHE A 11 13.92 16.19 -9.44
C PHE A 11 14.01 14.84 -8.71
N ASN A 12 13.85 14.88 -7.40
CA ASN A 12 13.96 13.71 -6.52
C ASN A 12 12.62 13.01 -6.21
N GLY A 13 11.58 13.31 -6.98
CA GLY A 13 10.25 12.76 -6.76
C GLY A 13 9.36 13.65 -5.89
N VAL A 14 8.18 13.15 -5.59
CA VAL A 14 7.21 13.77 -4.68
C VAL A 14 7.10 12.91 -3.44
N GLY A 15 7.11 13.53 -2.27
CA GLY A 15 6.95 12.81 -1.00
C GLY A 15 5.68 11.94 -0.99
N ARG A 16 5.76 10.77 -0.38
CA ARG A 16 4.69 9.78 -0.31
C ARG A 16 4.13 9.33 -1.67
N ARG A 17 4.96 9.33 -2.71
CA ARG A 17 4.65 8.79 -4.05
C ARG A 17 5.77 7.86 -4.46
N PHE A 18 5.66 6.58 -4.10
CA PHE A 18 6.73 5.59 -4.21
C PHE A 18 8.05 6.10 -3.62
N GLU A 19 7.96 6.76 -2.48
CA GLU A 19 9.10 7.39 -1.82
C GLU A 19 9.96 6.32 -1.15
N ARG A 20 11.20 6.19 -1.57
CA ARG A 20 12.17 5.28 -0.95
C ARG A 20 12.76 5.94 0.29
N ILE A 21 12.26 5.56 1.47
CA ILE A 21 12.71 6.11 2.75
C ILE A 21 14.11 5.63 3.10
N GLY A 22 14.42 4.35 2.83
CA GLY A 22 15.74 3.82 3.12
C GLY A 22 15.81 2.29 3.20
N ARG A 23 16.97 1.82 3.64
CA ARG A 23 17.23 0.41 3.97
C ARG A 23 17.62 0.34 5.44
N PHE A 24 17.07 -0.63 6.15
CA PHE A 24 17.22 -0.76 7.59
C PHE A 24 17.50 -2.22 7.95
N GLY A 25 18.37 -2.40 8.95
CA GLY A 25 18.61 -3.70 9.56
C GLY A 25 17.41 -4.13 10.42
N CYS A 26 17.15 -5.43 10.51
CA CYS A 26 16.16 -5.96 11.42
C CYS A 26 16.81 -6.24 12.79
N PRO A 27 16.37 -5.61 13.90
CA PRO A 27 17.00 -5.80 15.22
C PRO A 27 16.88 -7.23 15.76
N SER A 28 15.85 -7.98 15.33
CA SER A 28 15.51 -9.31 15.86
C SER A 28 15.80 -10.46 14.91
N ALA A 29 16.33 -10.18 13.68
CA ALA A 29 16.65 -11.20 12.70
C ALA A 29 17.78 -10.74 11.78
N PRO A 30 18.61 -11.65 11.23
CA PRO A 30 19.60 -11.29 10.25
C PRO A 30 18.93 -10.81 8.96
N GLY A 31 19.42 -9.70 8.38
CA GLY A 31 18.96 -9.17 7.11
C GLY A 31 18.54 -7.71 7.17
N GLU A 32 18.19 -7.20 6.00
CA GLU A 32 17.76 -5.82 5.80
C GLU A 32 16.37 -5.78 5.12
N PHE A 33 15.60 -4.75 5.43
CA PHE A 33 14.40 -4.42 4.68
C PHE A 33 14.52 -3.03 4.03
N SER A 34 13.84 -2.84 2.92
CA SER A 34 13.67 -1.54 2.28
C SER A 34 12.30 -1.00 2.64
N LEU A 35 12.24 0.27 3.03
CA LEU A 35 11.00 0.96 3.35
C LEU A 35 10.61 1.89 2.20
N VAL A 36 9.37 1.75 1.73
CA VAL A 36 8.76 2.61 0.71
C VAL A 36 7.47 3.19 1.29
N ASP A 37 7.29 4.50 1.17
CA ASP A 37 6.04 5.19 1.52
C ASP A 37 5.29 5.60 0.25
N ASP A 38 4.00 5.27 0.20
CA ASP A 38 3.10 5.63 -0.90
C ASP A 38 1.74 6.06 -0.37
N TYR A 39 1.20 7.13 -0.93
CA TYR A 39 -0.11 7.67 -0.56
C TYR A 39 -1.28 6.99 -1.28
N GLY A 40 -1.04 5.90 -1.97
CA GLY A 40 -2.05 5.14 -2.71
C GLY A 40 -3.26 4.77 -1.84
N HIS A 41 -4.42 5.27 -2.19
CA HIS A 41 -5.66 5.08 -1.44
C HIS A 41 -6.81 4.54 -2.31
N HIS A 42 -6.59 4.38 -3.61
CA HIS A 42 -7.49 3.71 -4.53
C HIS A 42 -6.92 2.34 -4.91
N PRO A 43 -7.72 1.28 -5.09
CA PRO A 43 -7.19 -0.06 -5.42
C PRO A 43 -6.26 -0.08 -6.64
N SER A 44 -6.54 0.74 -7.66
CA SER A 44 -5.67 0.85 -8.83
C SER A 44 -4.30 1.45 -8.51
N GLU A 45 -4.22 2.44 -7.61
CA GLU A 45 -2.96 3.02 -7.16
C GLU A 45 -2.16 1.98 -6.36
N VAL A 46 -2.81 1.29 -5.41
CA VAL A 46 -2.20 0.22 -4.62
C VAL A 46 -1.65 -0.89 -5.52
N ARG A 47 -2.40 -1.29 -6.56
CA ARG A 47 -1.97 -2.29 -7.53
C ARG A 47 -0.68 -1.87 -8.24
N VAL A 48 -0.64 -0.66 -8.77
CA VAL A 48 0.54 -0.14 -9.49
C VAL A 48 1.76 -0.10 -8.57
N THR A 49 1.58 0.29 -7.30
CA THR A 49 2.65 0.29 -6.30
C THR A 49 3.16 -1.12 -6.02
N ILE A 50 2.27 -2.11 -5.83
CA ILE A 50 2.66 -3.53 -5.65
C ILE A 50 3.42 -4.04 -6.87
N GLU A 51 2.92 -3.78 -8.07
CA GLU A 51 3.58 -4.19 -9.33
C GLU A 51 4.98 -3.57 -9.47
N ALA A 52 5.12 -2.29 -9.18
CA ALA A 52 6.40 -1.60 -9.21
C ALA A 52 7.40 -2.20 -8.20
N ILE A 53 6.94 -2.54 -6.99
CA ILE A 53 7.77 -3.22 -5.98
C ILE A 53 8.19 -4.61 -6.46
N ARG A 54 7.27 -5.39 -7.04
CA ARG A 54 7.58 -6.73 -7.55
C ARG A 54 8.59 -6.71 -8.70
N VAL A 55 8.52 -5.68 -9.57
CA VAL A 55 9.52 -5.47 -10.63
C VAL A 55 10.86 -5.02 -10.05
N GLY A 56 10.86 -4.10 -9.11
CA GLY A 56 12.10 -3.57 -8.51
C GLY A 56 12.81 -4.54 -7.58
N TRP A 57 12.08 -5.45 -6.94
CA TRP A 57 12.60 -6.44 -5.97
C TRP A 57 11.92 -7.81 -6.14
N PRO A 58 12.13 -8.51 -7.25
CA PRO A 58 11.37 -9.71 -7.62
C PRO A 58 11.48 -10.86 -6.62
N ASN A 59 12.60 -10.94 -5.89
CA ASN A 59 12.89 -12.03 -4.95
C ASN A 59 12.71 -11.62 -3.47
N ARG A 60 12.10 -10.46 -3.22
CA ARG A 60 11.90 -9.97 -1.85
C ARG A 60 10.46 -10.22 -1.41
N ARG A 61 10.32 -10.64 -0.16
CA ARG A 61 9.01 -10.72 0.51
C ARG A 61 8.45 -9.31 0.68
N LEU A 62 7.19 -9.12 0.34
CA LEU A 62 6.47 -7.86 0.45
C LEU A 62 5.57 -7.87 1.70
N LEU A 63 5.95 -7.08 2.68
CA LEU A 63 5.08 -6.72 3.80
C LEU A 63 4.43 -5.37 3.49
N MET A 64 3.11 -5.29 3.59
CA MET A 64 2.37 -4.04 3.42
C MET A 64 1.65 -3.69 4.71
N ILE A 65 1.78 -2.43 5.11
CA ILE A 65 0.94 -1.81 6.14
C ILE A 65 -0.03 -0.89 5.39
N TYR A 66 -1.32 -1.18 5.48
CA TYR A 66 -2.33 -0.45 4.71
C TYR A 66 -3.42 0.11 5.63
N GLN A 67 -3.76 1.39 5.43
CA GLN A 67 -4.89 2.04 6.06
C GLN A 67 -5.90 2.47 5.00
N PRO A 68 -7.09 1.84 4.93
CA PRO A 68 -8.15 2.31 4.04
C PRO A 68 -8.57 3.73 4.41
N HIS A 69 -8.92 4.52 3.42
CA HIS A 69 -9.30 5.92 3.61
C HIS A 69 -10.72 6.16 3.11
N ARG A 70 -11.62 6.55 4.03
CA ARG A 70 -13.07 6.72 3.89
C ARG A 70 -13.87 5.43 3.81
N TYR A 71 -14.93 5.38 4.58
CA TYR A 71 -15.87 4.25 4.57
C TYR A 71 -16.62 4.12 3.25
N THR A 72 -17.05 5.23 2.65
CA THR A 72 -17.75 5.22 1.36
C THR A 72 -16.91 4.57 0.27
N ARG A 73 -15.64 4.96 0.13
CA ARG A 73 -14.73 4.36 -0.85
C ARG A 73 -14.47 2.89 -0.54
N THR A 74 -14.27 2.55 0.72
CA THR A 74 -14.03 1.16 1.13
C THR A 74 -15.22 0.28 0.78
N LEU A 75 -16.44 0.76 0.95
CA LEU A 75 -17.67 0.05 0.59
C LEU A 75 -17.81 -0.11 -0.93
N GLU A 76 -17.69 1.00 -1.67
CA GLU A 76 -17.87 1.03 -3.13
C GLU A 76 -16.85 0.16 -3.88
N LEU A 77 -15.63 0.07 -3.36
CA LEU A 77 -14.51 -0.64 -4.00
C LEU A 77 -14.08 -1.89 -3.23
N PHE A 78 -14.95 -2.42 -2.37
CA PHE A 78 -14.63 -3.47 -1.40
C PHE A 78 -13.95 -4.69 -2.06
N ASP A 79 -14.57 -5.24 -3.09
CA ASP A 79 -14.03 -6.42 -3.78
C ASP A 79 -12.68 -6.15 -4.47
N GLN A 80 -12.51 -4.93 -4.98
CA GLN A 80 -11.24 -4.51 -5.58
C GLN A 80 -10.13 -4.37 -4.53
N PHE A 81 -10.47 -3.91 -3.32
CA PHE A 81 -9.52 -3.90 -2.20
C PHE A 81 -9.16 -5.31 -1.77
N VAL A 82 -10.13 -6.21 -1.63
CA VAL A 82 -9.87 -7.62 -1.31
C VAL A 82 -8.96 -8.24 -2.37
N GLU A 83 -9.22 -8.00 -3.66
CA GLU A 83 -8.40 -8.51 -4.74
C GLU A 83 -6.96 -7.99 -4.67
N VAL A 84 -6.77 -6.69 -4.55
CA VAL A 84 -5.43 -6.09 -4.62
C VAL A 84 -4.60 -6.38 -3.37
N LEU A 85 -5.21 -6.32 -2.19
CA LEU A 85 -4.53 -6.56 -0.91
C LEU A 85 -4.16 -8.04 -0.71
N SER A 86 -4.84 -8.98 -1.37
CA SER A 86 -4.46 -10.39 -1.36
C SER A 86 -3.16 -10.72 -2.14
N ARG A 87 -2.60 -9.75 -2.87
CA ARG A 87 -1.37 -9.93 -3.68
C ARG A 87 -0.06 -9.75 -2.91
N VAL A 88 -0.14 -9.34 -1.65
CA VAL A 88 1.05 -9.17 -0.80
C VAL A 88 1.33 -10.42 0.02
N ASP A 89 2.59 -10.62 0.42
CA ASP A 89 2.97 -11.81 1.18
C ASP A 89 2.59 -11.70 2.66
N LEU A 90 2.51 -10.50 3.18
CA LEU A 90 2.06 -10.19 4.53
C LEU A 90 1.38 -8.84 4.55
N LEU A 91 0.17 -8.80 5.12
CA LEU A 91 -0.62 -7.59 5.25
C LEU A 91 -0.85 -7.26 6.74
N ILE A 92 -0.53 -6.02 7.11
CA ILE A 92 -1.00 -5.40 8.35
C ILE A 92 -2.07 -4.39 7.95
N LEU A 93 -3.33 -4.72 8.22
CA LEU A 93 -4.46 -3.87 7.87
C LEU A 93 -4.88 -3.06 9.09
N LEU A 94 -4.87 -1.74 8.95
CA LEU A 94 -5.34 -0.81 9.95
C LEU A 94 -6.84 -0.54 9.78
N ASP A 95 -7.46 0.03 10.80
CA ASP A 95 -8.85 0.44 10.67
C ASP A 95 -9.01 1.62 9.71
N VAL A 96 -10.19 1.77 9.12
CA VAL A 96 -10.48 2.81 8.14
C VAL A 96 -10.29 4.20 8.75
N TYR A 97 -9.50 5.04 8.10
CA TYR A 97 -9.44 6.46 8.42
C TYR A 97 -10.72 7.15 7.91
N PRO A 98 -11.56 7.68 8.80
CA PRO A 98 -12.91 8.12 8.43
C PRO A 98 -12.96 9.40 7.59
N ALA A 99 -11.96 10.28 7.71
CA ALA A 99 -11.92 11.59 7.04
C ALA A 99 -13.23 12.41 7.21
N GLY A 100 -13.82 12.36 8.41
CA GLY A 100 -15.06 13.05 8.74
C GLY A 100 -16.35 12.28 8.42
N GLU A 101 -16.25 11.11 7.81
CA GLU A 101 -17.42 10.24 7.55
C GLU A 101 -17.85 9.48 8.80
N LYS A 102 -19.12 9.15 8.88
CA LYS A 102 -19.63 8.21 9.88
C LYS A 102 -19.22 6.78 9.47
N ARG A 103 -19.00 5.93 10.48
CA ARG A 103 -18.74 4.51 10.27
C ARG A 103 -19.88 3.88 9.46
N ILE A 104 -19.52 3.10 8.44
CA ILE A 104 -20.44 2.31 7.62
C ILE A 104 -20.19 0.84 7.94
N GLU A 105 -21.22 0.12 8.33
CA GLU A 105 -21.17 -1.32 8.57
C GLU A 105 -20.90 -2.06 7.26
N GLY A 106 -20.07 -3.10 7.30
CA GLY A 106 -19.61 -3.80 6.09
C GLY A 106 -18.45 -3.13 5.35
N ALA A 107 -17.98 -1.95 5.81
CA ALA A 107 -16.88 -1.21 5.18
C ALA A 107 -15.71 -0.95 6.15
N THR A 108 -15.59 -1.73 7.19
CA THR A 108 -14.53 -1.57 8.20
C THR A 108 -13.26 -2.33 7.82
N GLY A 109 -12.15 -1.99 8.48
CA GLY A 109 -10.91 -2.76 8.38
C GLY A 109 -11.11 -4.23 8.77
N SER A 110 -11.94 -4.50 9.77
CA SER A 110 -12.30 -5.86 10.20
C SER A 110 -13.10 -6.63 9.14
N ASP A 111 -13.99 -5.96 8.40
CA ASP A 111 -14.74 -6.58 7.32
C ASP A 111 -13.81 -6.96 6.15
N LEU A 112 -12.90 -6.07 5.78
CA LEU A 112 -11.85 -6.37 4.79
C LEU A 112 -10.94 -7.52 5.24
N ALA A 113 -10.48 -7.51 6.49
CA ALA A 113 -9.62 -8.56 7.03
C ALA A 113 -10.31 -9.93 6.98
N ARG A 114 -11.58 -10.00 7.36
CA ARG A 114 -12.38 -11.25 7.30
C ARG A 114 -12.48 -11.78 5.87
N SER A 115 -12.77 -10.91 4.90
CA SER A 115 -12.89 -11.30 3.49
C SER A 115 -11.56 -11.74 2.88
N LEU A 116 -10.45 -11.12 3.30
CA LEU A 116 -9.10 -11.51 2.90
C LEU A 116 -8.71 -12.88 3.46
N THR A 117 -9.06 -13.18 4.71
CA THR A 117 -8.80 -14.50 5.33
C THR A 117 -9.57 -15.59 4.58
N LEU A 118 -10.87 -15.40 4.35
CA LEU A 118 -11.69 -16.36 3.61
C LEU A 118 -11.19 -16.63 2.18
N ARG A 119 -10.58 -15.66 1.54
CA ARG A 119 -10.02 -15.82 0.19
C ARG A 119 -8.71 -16.62 0.19
N ASN A 120 -7.91 -16.51 1.24
CA ASN A 120 -6.61 -17.19 1.34
C ASN A 120 -6.73 -18.63 1.84
N ASP A 121 -7.90 -19.03 2.37
CA ASP A 121 -8.18 -20.39 2.85
C ASP A 121 -8.75 -21.32 1.74
N VAL A 122 -8.82 -20.85 0.49
CA VAL A 122 -9.23 -21.59 -0.71
C VAL A 122 -8.04 -21.79 -1.63
#